data_e2cc3af94358be8166f70b93fd29431d
#
_entry.id   e2cc3af94358be8166f70b93fd29431d
#
_cell.length_a   1.000
_cell.length_b   1.000
_cell.length_c   1.000
_cell.angle_alpha   90.00
_cell.angle_beta   90.00
_cell.angle_gamma   90.00
#
_symmetry.space_group_name_H-M   'P 1'
#
loop_
_entity.id
_entity.type
_entity.pdbx_description
1 polymer ?
#
loop_
_entity_poly.entity_id
_entity_poly.type
_entity_poly.pdbx_seq_one_letter_code
_entity_poly.pdbx_strand_id
1 'polypeptide(L)'
;MTATMDHLDDEVTTDSAETADAFTGLLGRLNDQSVRPGKHFDAYVDVPWDEYPIDPADPRWELDGLDPLGRTAWYQSQPQEIRAAIGLHGIASKMQVGYFFEGVLKRGLLEHATTLPAGSPELRYVYHEVI
;
A
#
# COMPACT_ATOMS: atom_id res chain seq x y z
N MET A 1 35.97 -26.07 33.16
CA MET A 1 34.87 -26.40 32.24
C MET A 1 34.09 -25.13 31.99
N THR A 2 34.70 -24.20 31.20
CA THR A 2 34.14 -22.81 30.99
C THR A 2 34.59 -22.33 29.61
N ALA A 3 34.01 -22.92 28.55
CA ALA A 3 34.38 -22.56 27.19
C ALA A 3 33.21 -22.72 26.18
N THR A 4 31.99 -22.38 26.55
CA THR A 4 30.86 -22.59 25.64
C THR A 4 29.87 -21.40 25.58
N MET A 5 30.20 -20.26 26.20
CA MET A 5 29.31 -19.09 26.21
C MET A 5 29.74 -17.98 25.22
N ASP A 6 30.99 -17.93 24.87
CA ASP A 6 31.56 -16.85 24.04
C ASP A 6 31.24 -16.97 22.52
N HIS A 7 30.85 -18.17 22.06
CA HIS A 7 30.63 -18.40 20.62
C HIS A 7 29.18 -18.12 20.15
N LEU A 8 28.23 -18.04 21.06
CA LEU A 8 26.82 -17.75 20.73
C LEU A 8 26.57 -16.23 20.60
N ASP A 9 27.31 -15.41 21.30
CA ASP A 9 27.16 -13.95 21.27
C ASP A 9 27.74 -13.35 19.97
N ASP A 10 28.79 -13.95 19.40
CA ASP A 10 29.42 -13.51 18.15
C ASP A 10 28.56 -13.83 16.92
N GLU A 11 27.85 -14.95 16.91
CA GLU A 11 26.99 -15.37 15.78
C GLU A 11 25.70 -14.53 15.71
N VAL A 12 25.12 -14.19 16.85
CA VAL A 12 23.91 -13.33 16.93
C VAL A 12 24.23 -11.89 16.53
N THR A 13 25.41 -11.37 16.86
CA THR A 13 25.80 -10.00 16.50
C THR A 13 26.13 -9.85 15.02
N THR A 14 26.66 -10.89 14.38
CA THR A 14 26.99 -10.88 12.94
C THR A 14 25.73 -10.88 12.07
N ASP A 15 24.74 -11.71 12.41
CA ASP A 15 23.45 -11.80 11.70
C ASP A 15 22.67 -10.49 11.79
N SER A 16 22.67 -9.85 12.95
CA SER A 16 21.97 -8.56 13.14
C SER A 16 22.63 -7.40 12.37
N ALA A 17 23.95 -7.38 12.27
CA ALA A 17 24.68 -6.36 11.51
C ALA A 17 24.46 -6.54 9.99
N GLU A 18 24.50 -7.77 9.49
CA GLU A 18 24.26 -8.07 8.07
C GLU A 18 22.82 -7.72 7.66
N THR A 19 21.85 -7.98 8.55
CA THR A 19 20.44 -7.60 8.36
C THR A 19 20.27 -6.08 8.32
N ALA A 20 20.96 -5.33 9.20
CA ALA A 20 20.90 -3.87 9.22
C ALA A 20 21.52 -3.24 7.95
N ASP A 21 22.63 -3.79 7.45
CA ASP A 21 23.26 -3.35 6.20
C ASP A 21 22.37 -3.63 4.99
N ALA A 22 21.73 -4.79 4.93
CA ALA A 22 20.78 -5.17 3.89
C ALA A 22 19.56 -4.21 3.88
N PHE A 23 19.03 -3.88 5.04
CA PHE A 23 17.92 -2.93 5.20
C PHE A 23 18.32 -1.52 4.76
N THR A 24 19.47 -1.02 5.17
CA THR A 24 20.00 0.28 4.75
C THR A 24 20.20 0.34 3.23
N GLY A 25 20.72 -0.74 2.63
CA GLY A 25 20.86 -0.86 1.18
C GLY A 25 19.52 -0.88 0.45
N LEU A 26 18.48 -1.50 1.02
CA LEU A 26 17.12 -1.47 0.48
C LEU A 26 16.57 -0.04 0.48
N LEU A 27 16.64 0.65 1.61
CA LEU A 27 16.17 2.04 1.74
C LEU A 27 16.88 2.99 0.75
N GLY A 28 18.18 2.80 0.54
CA GLY A 28 18.93 3.56 -0.46
C GLY A 28 18.34 3.40 -1.86
N ARG A 29 18.09 2.15 -2.29
CA ARG A 29 17.48 1.87 -3.60
C ARG A 29 16.08 2.46 -3.73
N LEU A 30 15.24 2.34 -2.70
CA LEU A 30 13.88 2.90 -2.71
C LEU A 30 13.89 4.43 -2.79
N ASN A 31 14.76 5.08 -2.02
CA ASN A 31 14.95 6.53 -2.10
C ASN A 31 15.40 6.99 -3.50
N ASP A 32 16.30 6.24 -4.14
CA ASP A 32 16.76 6.57 -5.50
C ASP A 32 15.65 6.35 -6.54
N GLN A 33 14.80 5.34 -6.35
CA GLN A 33 13.65 5.10 -7.23
C GLN A 33 12.62 6.21 -7.12
N SER A 34 12.33 6.70 -5.92
CA SER A 34 11.32 7.73 -5.65
C SER A 34 11.62 9.07 -6.33
N VAL A 35 12.91 9.39 -6.55
CA VAL A 35 13.32 10.66 -7.16
C VAL A 35 13.73 10.56 -8.63
N ARG A 36 13.62 9.37 -9.25
CA ARG A 36 13.99 9.21 -10.66
C ARG A 36 13.02 9.95 -11.58
N PRO A 37 13.50 10.81 -12.49
CA PRO A 37 12.66 11.43 -13.50
C PRO A 37 11.87 10.40 -14.29
N GLY A 38 10.56 10.63 -14.48
CA GLY A 38 9.66 9.73 -15.21
C GLY A 38 9.28 8.44 -14.46
N LYS A 39 9.58 8.33 -13.17
CA LYS A 39 9.13 7.23 -12.30
C LYS A 39 8.11 7.67 -11.26
N HIS A 40 7.94 8.95 -11.06
CA HIS A 40 6.85 9.48 -10.25
C HIS A 40 5.56 9.37 -11.07
N PHE A 41 4.61 8.59 -10.57
CA PHE A 41 3.28 8.47 -11.15
C PHE A 41 2.36 9.54 -10.53
N ASP A 42 1.83 10.42 -11.36
CA ASP A 42 0.83 11.39 -10.96
C ASP A 42 -0.52 11.00 -11.58
N ALA A 43 -1.43 10.50 -10.74
CA ALA A 43 -2.73 10.02 -11.19
C ALA A 43 -3.58 11.10 -11.89
N TYR A 44 -3.34 12.39 -11.62
CA TYR A 44 -4.06 13.48 -12.28
C TYR A 44 -3.53 13.80 -13.68
N VAL A 45 -2.26 13.46 -13.95
CA VAL A 45 -1.57 13.77 -15.22
C VAL A 45 -1.41 12.51 -16.06
N ASP A 46 -1.04 11.39 -15.45
CA ASP A 46 -0.64 10.17 -16.16
C ASP A 46 -1.82 9.27 -16.51
N VAL A 47 -3.00 9.46 -15.89
CA VAL A 47 -4.21 8.72 -16.22
C VAL A 47 -5.12 9.57 -17.11
N PRO A 48 -5.43 9.13 -18.34
CA PRO A 48 -6.37 9.83 -19.22
C PRO A 48 -7.82 9.57 -18.80
N TRP A 49 -8.26 10.17 -17.69
CA TRP A 49 -9.56 9.92 -17.06
C TRP A 49 -10.74 10.10 -18.03
N ASP A 50 -10.64 11.02 -18.97
CA ASP A 50 -11.69 11.28 -19.97
C ASP A 50 -11.87 10.11 -20.95
N GLU A 51 -10.85 9.25 -21.10
CA GLU A 51 -10.89 8.06 -21.96
C GLU A 51 -11.50 6.83 -21.26
N TYR A 52 -11.68 6.90 -19.94
CA TYR A 52 -12.22 5.83 -19.11
C TYR A 52 -13.52 6.23 -18.38
N PRO A 53 -14.60 6.53 -19.11
CA PRO A 53 -15.87 6.86 -18.50
C PRO A 53 -16.37 5.66 -17.68
N ILE A 54 -16.93 5.93 -16.50
CA ILE A 54 -17.56 4.89 -15.68
C ILE A 54 -18.95 4.65 -16.22
N ASP A 55 -19.19 3.46 -16.76
CA ASP A 55 -20.54 2.97 -17.08
C ASP A 55 -21.09 2.17 -15.88
N PRO A 56 -22.11 2.68 -15.16
CA PRO A 56 -22.68 1.97 -14.01
C PRO A 56 -23.34 0.63 -14.35
N ALA A 57 -23.68 0.41 -15.63
CA ALA A 57 -24.30 -0.82 -16.10
C ALA A 57 -23.28 -1.86 -16.61
N ASP A 58 -21.98 -1.56 -16.56
CA ASP A 58 -20.94 -2.48 -17.00
C ASP A 58 -20.98 -3.77 -16.15
N PRO A 59 -21.16 -4.96 -16.75
CA PRO A 59 -21.22 -6.23 -16.01
C PRO A 59 -19.93 -6.57 -15.24
N ARG A 60 -18.79 -5.92 -15.55
CA ARG A 60 -17.56 -6.09 -14.79
C ARG A 60 -17.65 -5.61 -13.35
N TRP A 61 -18.64 -4.78 -13.03
CA TRP A 61 -18.90 -4.35 -11.65
C TRP A 61 -19.66 -5.36 -10.82
N GLU A 62 -20.28 -6.40 -11.43
CA GLU A 62 -21.06 -7.38 -10.68
C GLU A 62 -20.19 -8.07 -9.61
N LEU A 63 -20.82 -8.30 -8.45
CA LEU A 63 -20.16 -9.04 -7.37
C LEU A 63 -19.95 -10.49 -7.79
N ASP A 64 -18.76 -11.00 -7.56
CA ASP A 64 -18.43 -12.40 -7.86
C ASP A 64 -18.99 -13.39 -6.83
N GLY A 65 -18.79 -14.69 -7.09
CA GLY A 65 -19.22 -15.76 -6.20
C GLY A 65 -18.47 -15.85 -4.88
N LEU A 66 -17.41 -15.06 -4.65
CA LEU A 66 -16.68 -14.98 -3.39
C LEU A 66 -17.31 -13.93 -2.45
N ASP A 67 -18.01 -12.94 -3.01
CA ASP A 67 -18.72 -11.95 -2.22
C ASP A 67 -19.95 -12.58 -1.54
N PRO A 68 -20.14 -12.42 -0.22
CA PRO A 68 -21.29 -12.96 0.50
C PRO A 68 -22.65 -12.50 -0.05
N LEU A 69 -22.76 -11.23 -0.47
CA LEU A 69 -23.97 -10.70 -1.09
C LEU A 69 -24.15 -11.27 -2.49
N GLY A 70 -23.06 -11.37 -3.27
CA GLY A 70 -23.06 -11.90 -4.62
C GLY A 70 -23.62 -13.32 -4.72
N ARG A 71 -23.51 -14.13 -3.65
CA ARG A 71 -24.04 -15.50 -3.56
C ARG A 71 -25.51 -15.60 -3.19
N THR A 72 -26.14 -14.52 -2.78
CA THR A 72 -27.56 -14.57 -2.34
C THR A 72 -28.52 -14.76 -3.52
N ALA A 73 -29.56 -15.54 -3.31
CA ALA A 73 -30.62 -15.70 -4.31
C ALA A 73 -31.28 -14.36 -4.66
N TRP A 74 -31.38 -13.46 -3.67
CA TRP A 74 -31.91 -12.11 -3.89
C TRP A 74 -31.03 -11.34 -4.91
N TYR A 75 -29.72 -11.28 -4.71
CA TYR A 75 -28.80 -10.57 -5.62
C TYR A 75 -28.87 -11.19 -7.03
N GLN A 76 -28.83 -12.51 -7.13
CA GLN A 76 -28.88 -13.23 -8.40
C GLN A 76 -30.19 -13.03 -9.15
N SER A 77 -31.30 -12.76 -8.44
CA SER A 77 -32.60 -12.48 -9.04
C SER A 77 -32.76 -11.04 -9.56
N GLN A 78 -31.80 -10.14 -9.25
CA GLN A 78 -31.87 -8.76 -9.73
C GLN A 78 -31.51 -8.64 -11.22
N PRO A 79 -32.05 -7.65 -11.95
CA PRO A 79 -31.57 -7.28 -13.29
C PRO A 79 -30.06 -7.00 -13.29
N GLN A 80 -29.43 -7.27 -14.41
CA GLN A 80 -27.97 -7.11 -14.56
C GLN A 80 -27.48 -5.69 -14.20
N GLU A 81 -28.19 -4.65 -14.65
CA GLU A 81 -27.85 -3.26 -14.36
C GLU A 81 -27.89 -2.96 -12.85
N ILE A 82 -28.81 -3.58 -12.12
CA ILE A 82 -28.90 -3.42 -10.66
C ILE A 82 -27.74 -4.15 -9.97
N ARG A 83 -27.37 -5.35 -10.44
CA ARG A 83 -26.21 -6.07 -9.88
C ARG A 83 -24.92 -5.30 -10.10
N ALA A 84 -24.73 -4.75 -11.29
CA ALA A 84 -23.58 -3.91 -11.62
C ALA A 84 -23.53 -2.65 -10.76
N ALA A 85 -24.65 -1.93 -10.62
CA ALA A 85 -24.74 -0.73 -9.79
C ALA A 85 -24.42 -1.01 -8.31
N ILE A 86 -24.88 -2.15 -7.76
CA ILE A 86 -24.54 -2.57 -6.39
C ILE A 86 -23.05 -2.79 -6.23
N GLY A 87 -22.43 -3.50 -7.17
CA GLY A 87 -20.99 -3.77 -7.11
C GLY A 87 -20.15 -2.50 -7.27
N LEU A 88 -20.48 -1.61 -8.21
CA LEU A 88 -19.85 -0.32 -8.37
C LEU A 88 -19.96 0.53 -7.09
N HIS A 89 -21.16 0.58 -6.48
CA HIS A 89 -21.35 1.31 -5.21
C HIS A 89 -20.48 0.71 -4.10
N GLY A 90 -20.36 -0.62 -4.04
CA GLY A 90 -19.49 -1.31 -3.09
C GLY A 90 -18.01 -0.92 -3.26
N ILE A 91 -17.53 -0.85 -4.50
CA ILE A 91 -16.15 -0.40 -4.80
C ILE A 91 -15.96 1.06 -4.42
N ALA A 92 -16.86 1.95 -4.83
CA ALA A 92 -16.80 3.37 -4.50
C ALA A 92 -16.77 3.61 -2.98
N SER A 93 -17.58 2.87 -2.22
CA SER A 93 -17.59 2.95 -0.76
C SER A 93 -16.27 2.48 -0.15
N LYS A 94 -15.66 1.41 -0.65
CA LYS A 94 -14.34 0.93 -0.20
C LYS A 94 -13.26 1.96 -0.51
N MET A 95 -13.26 2.58 -1.69
CA MET A 95 -12.31 3.62 -2.06
C MET A 95 -12.46 4.87 -1.17
N GLN A 96 -13.68 5.25 -0.82
CA GLN A 96 -13.93 6.36 0.10
C GLN A 96 -13.36 6.07 1.50
N VAL A 97 -13.54 4.86 2.02
CA VAL A 97 -12.91 4.43 3.29
C VAL A 97 -11.39 4.45 3.17
N GLY A 98 -10.85 3.93 2.06
CA GLY A 98 -9.42 3.97 1.75
C GLY A 98 -8.87 5.39 1.80
N TYR A 99 -9.55 6.35 1.18
CA TYR A 99 -9.14 7.76 1.21
C TYR A 99 -8.98 8.33 2.63
N PHE A 100 -9.93 8.03 3.53
CA PHE A 100 -9.80 8.46 4.93
C PHE A 100 -8.69 7.72 5.66
N PHE A 101 -8.53 6.42 5.38
CA PHE A 101 -7.48 5.61 5.98
C PHE A 101 -6.08 6.09 5.59
N GLU A 102 -5.87 6.46 4.32
CA GLU A 102 -4.63 7.07 3.84
C GLU A 102 -4.28 8.35 4.62
N GLY A 103 -5.27 9.18 4.94
CA GLY A 103 -5.05 10.38 5.76
C GLY A 103 -4.60 10.07 7.19
N VAL A 104 -5.06 8.95 7.76
CA VAL A 104 -4.61 8.48 9.09
C VAL A 104 -3.20 7.90 8.99
N LEU A 105 -2.93 7.09 7.97
CA LEU A 105 -1.62 6.49 7.71
C LEU A 105 -0.54 7.57 7.52
N LYS A 106 -0.79 8.56 6.67
CA LYS A 106 0.15 9.68 6.44
C LYS A 106 0.47 10.44 7.72
N ARG A 107 -0.51 10.68 8.58
CA ARG A 107 -0.28 11.32 9.89
C ARG A 107 0.60 10.44 10.79
N GLY A 108 0.34 9.14 10.84
CA GLY A 108 1.16 8.19 11.59
C GLY A 108 2.61 8.15 11.08
N LEU A 109 2.82 8.16 9.76
CA LEU A 109 4.15 8.22 9.16
C LEU A 109 4.88 9.53 9.53
N LEU A 110 4.19 10.67 9.51
CA LEU A 110 4.79 11.95 9.90
C LEU A 110 5.13 12.00 11.39
N GLU A 111 4.31 11.42 12.26
CA GLU A 111 4.61 11.28 13.67
C GLU A 111 5.85 10.38 13.88
N HIS A 112 5.90 9.24 13.20
CA HIS A 112 7.06 8.36 13.22
C HIS A 112 8.34 9.08 12.74
N ALA A 113 8.24 9.88 11.68
CA ALA A 113 9.36 10.67 11.15
C ALA A 113 10.04 11.54 12.23
N THR A 114 9.27 12.05 13.21
CA THR A 114 9.83 12.88 14.30
C THR A 114 10.75 12.11 15.24
N THR A 115 10.67 10.78 15.25
CA THR A 115 11.50 9.90 16.09
C THR A 115 12.79 9.46 15.41
N LEU A 116 12.90 9.68 14.09
CA LEU A 116 14.03 9.22 13.29
C LEU A 116 15.18 10.24 13.31
N PRO A 117 16.45 9.77 13.26
CA PRO A 117 17.61 10.66 13.21
C PRO A 117 17.60 11.57 11.97
N ALA A 118 17.93 12.83 12.15
CA ALA A 118 18.03 13.78 11.05
C ALA A 118 19.02 13.29 9.98
N GLY A 119 18.59 13.29 8.72
CA GLY A 119 19.40 12.84 7.59
C GLY A 119 19.52 11.32 7.42
N SER A 120 18.85 10.53 8.24
CA SER A 120 18.83 9.06 8.07
C SER A 120 18.14 8.66 6.75
N PRO A 121 18.53 7.53 6.14
CA PRO A 121 17.86 6.98 4.96
C PRO A 121 16.38 6.68 5.22
N GLU A 122 16.03 6.26 6.45
CA GLU A 122 14.65 5.99 6.87
C GLU A 122 13.80 7.25 6.87
N LEU A 123 14.30 8.35 7.47
CA LEU A 123 13.59 9.62 7.49
C LEU A 123 13.33 10.12 6.06
N ARG A 124 14.32 10.01 5.18
CA ARG A 124 14.19 10.38 3.78
C ARG A 124 13.11 9.53 3.09
N TYR A 125 13.09 8.22 3.33
CA TYR A 125 12.10 7.31 2.75
C TYR A 125 10.68 7.63 3.24
N VAL A 126 10.50 7.86 4.54
CA VAL A 126 9.19 8.24 5.10
C VAL A 126 8.64 9.51 4.43
N TYR A 127 9.49 10.52 4.18
CA TYR A 127 9.04 11.72 3.48
C TYR A 127 8.64 11.46 2.02
N HIS A 128 9.30 10.54 1.32
CA HIS A 128 8.88 10.14 -0.03
C HIS A 128 7.53 9.42 -0.05
N GLU A 129 7.20 8.65 0.98
CA GLU A 129 5.92 7.94 1.08
C GLU A 129 4.73 8.86 1.44
N VAL A 130 4.99 10.05 1.97
CA VAL A 130 3.93 10.99 2.40
C VAL A 130 3.56 12.01 1.31
N ILE A 131 4.48 12.29 0.39
CA ILE A 131 4.28 13.24 -0.70
C ILE A 131 3.53 12.57 -1.84
#